data_21804d2082258b627bce7eb4f1abed72
#
_entry.id   21804d2082258b627bce7eb4f1abed72
#
_cell.length_a   1.000
_cell.length_b   1.000
_cell.length_c   1.000
_cell.angle_alpha   90.00
_cell.angle_beta   90.00
_cell.angle_gamma   90.00
#
_symmetry.space_group_name_H-M   'P 1'
#
loop_
_entity.id
_entity.type
_entity.pdbx_description
1 polymer ?
#
loop_
_entity_poly.entity_id
_entity_poly.type
_entity_poly.pdbx_seq_one_letter_code
_entity_poly.pdbx_strand_id
1 'polypeptide(L)'
;MPVIHAAQATVHKMHDTSFTAYASPERGSQELCAWRIEIPGHTRGIRHHVSREEVLYVLSGTIQASVDGRAEQAAAGDVILVPAGTQFGVDNPAAAPATAWVTTSVGFRGILPDGSWIAPPWTQ
;
A
#
# COMPACT_ATOMS: atom_id res chain seq x y z
N MET A 1 -19.14 13.76 5.17
CA MET A 1 -19.36 12.82 6.29
C MET A 1 -18.03 12.56 6.98
N PRO A 2 -17.94 12.73 8.33
CA PRO A 2 -16.67 12.47 9.04
C PRO A 2 -16.35 10.98 9.22
N VAL A 3 -17.31 10.08 8.98
CA VAL A 3 -17.08 8.65 9.14
C VAL A 3 -17.32 7.94 7.81
N ILE A 4 -16.33 7.16 7.40
CA ILE A 4 -16.43 6.26 6.25
C ILE A 4 -16.60 4.87 6.83
N HIS A 5 -17.78 4.30 6.66
CA HIS A 5 -18.08 2.97 7.20
C HIS A 5 -17.44 1.88 6.34
N ALA A 6 -17.10 0.76 6.95
CA ALA A 6 -16.48 -0.36 6.24
C ALA A 6 -17.30 -0.82 5.02
N ALA A 7 -18.63 -0.78 5.11
CA ALA A 7 -19.50 -1.15 4.01
C ALA A 7 -19.39 -0.21 2.80
N GLN A 8 -18.87 1.00 2.99
CA GLN A 8 -18.71 1.99 1.94
C GLN A 8 -17.34 1.89 1.26
N ALA A 9 -16.40 1.13 1.83
CA ALA A 9 -15.08 0.97 1.27
C ALA A 9 -15.14 0.20 -0.05
N THR A 10 -14.26 0.56 -0.98
CA THR A 10 -14.19 -0.08 -2.29
C THR A 10 -12.95 -0.98 -2.33
N VAL A 11 -13.15 -2.24 -2.74
CA VAL A 11 -12.05 -3.19 -2.86
C VAL A 11 -11.55 -3.21 -4.29
N HIS A 12 -10.26 -2.99 -4.45
CA HIS A 12 -9.55 -3.13 -5.72
C HIS A 12 -8.57 -4.29 -5.60
N LYS A 13 -8.31 -5.00 -6.69
CA LYS A 13 -7.33 -6.09 -6.71
C LYS A 13 -6.29 -5.84 -7.78
N MET A 14 -5.04 -6.16 -7.44
CA MET A 14 -3.94 -6.16 -8.39
C MET A 14 -3.01 -7.30 -8.00
N HIS A 15 -2.77 -8.25 -8.93
CA HIS A 15 -1.89 -9.41 -8.71
C HIS A 15 -2.23 -10.15 -7.40
N ASP A 16 -3.51 -10.45 -7.19
CA ASP A 16 -4.07 -11.14 -6.01
C ASP A 16 -4.01 -10.35 -4.70
N THR A 17 -3.33 -9.23 -4.66
CA THR A 17 -3.32 -8.34 -3.51
C THR A 17 -4.58 -7.48 -3.53
N SER A 18 -5.23 -7.35 -2.37
CA SER A 18 -6.46 -6.57 -2.21
C SER A 18 -6.15 -5.21 -1.59
N PHE A 19 -6.74 -4.17 -2.15
CA PHE A 19 -6.61 -2.79 -1.69
C PHE A 19 -8.01 -2.27 -1.37
N THR A 20 -8.31 -2.13 -0.10
CA THR A 20 -9.62 -1.65 0.35
C THR A 20 -9.52 -0.16 0.65
N ALA A 21 -10.05 0.66 -0.27
CA ALA A 21 -9.94 2.12 -0.19
C ALA A 21 -10.96 2.69 0.78
N TYR A 22 -10.48 3.50 1.72
CA TYR A 22 -11.31 4.22 2.69
C TYR A 22 -11.30 5.72 2.45
N ALA A 23 -10.14 6.35 2.53
CA ALA A 23 -10.00 7.80 2.35
C ALA A 23 -9.33 8.09 1.02
N SER A 24 -9.97 8.89 0.19
CA SER A 24 -9.46 9.29 -1.13
C SER A 24 -10.25 10.51 -1.60
N PRO A 25 -9.83 11.18 -2.69
CA PRO A 25 -10.56 12.32 -3.22
C PRO A 25 -12.03 12.04 -3.52
N GLU A 26 -12.35 10.87 -4.06
CA GLU A 26 -13.74 10.49 -4.34
C GLU A 26 -14.61 10.45 -3.07
N ARG A 27 -13.98 10.30 -1.91
CA ARG A 27 -14.66 10.24 -0.61
C ARG A 27 -14.49 11.50 0.21
N GLY A 28 -14.05 12.60 -0.44
CA GLY A 28 -13.97 13.91 0.17
C GLY A 28 -12.63 14.24 0.80
N SER A 29 -11.63 13.39 0.66
CA SER A 29 -10.30 13.68 1.19
C SER A 29 -9.60 14.72 0.34
N GLN A 30 -8.92 15.67 0.98
CA GLN A 30 -8.21 16.73 0.27
C GLN A 30 -6.70 16.54 0.28
N GLU A 31 -6.15 15.96 1.33
CA GLU A 31 -4.71 15.87 1.52
C GLU A 31 -4.21 14.43 1.65
N LEU A 32 -5.02 13.54 2.21
CA LEU A 32 -4.57 12.19 2.55
C LEU A 32 -5.39 11.13 1.84
N CYS A 33 -4.70 10.05 1.48
CA CYS A 33 -5.30 8.79 1.05
C CYS A 33 -4.97 7.72 2.08
N ALA A 34 -5.93 6.84 2.37
CA ALA A 34 -5.70 5.74 3.29
C ALA A 34 -6.50 4.51 2.85
N TRP A 35 -5.84 3.37 2.90
CA TRP A 35 -6.45 2.11 2.52
C TRP A 35 -5.88 0.97 3.35
N ARG A 36 -6.56 -0.16 3.30
CA ARG A 36 -6.07 -1.40 3.89
C ARG A 36 -5.58 -2.29 2.77
N ILE A 37 -4.38 -2.83 2.91
CA ILE A 37 -3.82 -3.80 1.98
C ILE A 37 -3.87 -5.20 2.60
N GLU A 38 -4.23 -6.19 1.81
CA GLU A 38 -4.13 -7.60 2.20
C GLU A 38 -3.29 -8.33 1.14
N ILE A 39 -2.18 -8.89 1.60
CA ILE A 39 -1.22 -9.59 0.76
C ILE A 39 -1.34 -11.08 1.04
N PRO A 40 -1.79 -11.89 0.07
CA PRO A 40 -1.88 -13.35 0.26
C PRO A 40 -0.52 -13.95 0.57
N GLY A 41 -0.53 -15.13 1.19
CA GLY A 41 0.70 -15.87 1.40
C GLY A 41 1.40 -16.24 0.10
N HIS A 42 2.71 -16.40 0.16
CA HIS A 42 3.57 -16.76 -0.98
C HIS A 42 3.45 -15.77 -2.15
N THR A 43 3.36 -14.49 -1.84
CA THR A 43 3.24 -13.42 -2.84
C THR A 43 4.55 -12.66 -2.96
N ARG A 44 5.00 -12.46 -4.20
CA ARG A 44 6.09 -11.53 -4.52
C ARG A 44 5.51 -10.30 -5.16
N GLY A 45 5.75 -9.13 -4.57
CA GLY A 45 5.27 -7.86 -5.08
C GLY A 45 6.13 -7.32 -6.22
N ILE A 46 5.54 -6.43 -7.01
CA ILE A 46 6.24 -5.74 -8.08
C ILE A 46 7.01 -4.57 -7.48
N ARG A 47 8.30 -4.44 -7.85
CA ARG A 47 9.11 -3.29 -7.46
C ARG A 47 8.72 -2.09 -8.32
N HIS A 48 8.51 -0.95 -7.67
CA HIS A 48 8.14 0.29 -8.34
C HIS A 48 8.67 1.47 -7.53
N HIS A 49 8.83 2.61 -8.17
CA HIS A 49 9.17 3.84 -7.45
C HIS A 49 7.88 4.51 -7.01
N VAL A 50 7.93 5.18 -5.86
CA VAL A 50 6.79 5.92 -5.32
C VAL A 50 7.05 7.42 -5.46
N SER A 51 6.03 8.17 -5.90
CA SER A 51 6.17 9.61 -6.09
C SER A 51 5.99 10.42 -4.81
N ARG A 52 5.38 9.80 -3.79
CA ARG A 52 5.07 10.42 -2.50
C ARG A 52 5.45 9.48 -1.38
N GLU A 53 5.71 10.04 -0.22
CA GLU A 53 5.97 9.24 0.98
C GLU A 53 4.78 8.37 1.33
N GLU A 54 5.03 7.14 1.75
CA GLU A 54 4.03 6.21 2.26
C GLU A 54 4.40 5.73 3.64
N VAL A 55 3.39 5.47 4.45
CA VAL A 55 3.54 4.82 5.75
C VAL A 55 2.61 3.62 5.77
N LEU A 56 3.15 2.45 6.13
CA LEU A 56 2.38 1.22 6.27
C LEU A 56 2.48 0.74 7.71
N TYR A 57 1.34 0.64 8.37
CA TYR A 57 1.26 0.05 9.72
C TYR A 57 0.80 -1.40 9.59
N VAL A 58 1.66 -2.34 9.94
CA VAL A 58 1.36 -3.77 9.82
C VAL A 58 0.35 -4.16 10.89
N LEU A 59 -0.81 -4.68 10.46
CA LEU A 59 -1.90 -5.08 11.33
C LEU A 59 -1.83 -6.55 11.71
N SER A 60 -1.50 -7.42 10.75
CA SER A 60 -1.41 -8.85 10.97
C SER A 60 -0.42 -9.49 10.01
N GLY A 61 0.13 -10.63 10.39
CA GLY A 61 1.10 -11.35 9.59
C GLY A 61 2.45 -10.65 9.56
N THR A 62 3.24 -10.98 8.53
CA THR A 62 4.57 -10.40 8.31
C THR A 62 4.69 -9.95 6.86
N ILE A 63 5.37 -8.83 6.66
CA ILE A 63 5.64 -8.27 5.34
C ILE A 63 7.14 -8.09 5.21
N GLN A 64 7.71 -8.60 4.11
CA GLN A 64 9.08 -8.29 3.76
C GLN A 64 9.08 -7.05 2.88
N ALA A 65 9.57 -5.94 3.41
CA ALA A 65 9.64 -4.68 2.71
C ALA A 65 11.01 -4.52 2.04
N SER A 66 11.01 -4.08 0.79
CA SER A 66 12.23 -3.72 0.08
C SER A 66 12.16 -2.23 -0.24
N VAL A 67 13.11 -1.46 0.29
CA VAL A 67 13.23 -0.01 0.04
C VAL A 67 14.63 0.25 -0.49
N ASP A 68 14.72 0.70 -1.74
CA ASP A 68 15.98 0.92 -2.45
C ASP A 68 16.93 -0.28 -2.36
N GLY A 69 16.38 -1.49 -2.56
CA GLY A 69 17.15 -2.73 -2.57
C GLY A 69 17.47 -3.29 -1.19
N ARG A 70 17.11 -2.62 -0.11
CA ARG A 70 17.29 -3.13 1.26
C ARG A 70 16.02 -3.81 1.73
N ALA A 71 16.11 -5.10 2.04
CA ALA A 71 14.96 -5.88 2.50
C ALA A 71 14.98 -5.99 4.02
N GLU A 72 13.81 -5.78 4.62
CA GLU A 72 13.63 -5.91 6.06
C GLU A 72 12.23 -6.46 6.35
N GLN A 73 12.13 -7.34 7.34
CA GLN A 73 10.85 -7.92 7.72
C GLN A 73 10.15 -7.04 8.75
N ALA A 74 8.87 -6.77 8.52
CA ALA A 74 8.01 -6.07 9.46
C ALA A 74 6.90 -7.03 9.94
N ALA A 75 6.63 -7.01 11.23
CA ALA A 75 5.59 -7.81 11.87
C ALA A 75 4.47 -6.90 12.38
N ALA A 76 3.38 -7.50 12.86
CA ALA A 76 2.25 -6.75 13.43
C ALA A 76 2.73 -5.74 14.47
N GLY A 77 2.29 -4.48 14.34
CA GLY A 77 2.71 -3.37 15.19
C GLY A 77 3.88 -2.56 14.65
N ASP A 78 4.59 -3.06 13.66
CA ASP A 78 5.69 -2.33 13.04
C ASP A 78 5.19 -1.37 11.98
N VAL A 79 5.98 -0.34 11.70
CA VAL A 79 5.72 0.64 10.65
C VAL A 79 6.80 0.56 9.59
N ILE A 80 6.38 0.52 8.33
CA ILE A 80 7.27 0.64 7.19
C ILE A 80 7.17 2.08 6.68
N LEU A 81 8.28 2.79 6.66
CA LEU A 81 8.36 4.15 6.14
C LEU A 81 9.03 4.13 4.77
N VAL A 82 8.33 4.63 3.76
CA VAL A 82 8.80 4.63 2.38
C VAL A 82 8.96 6.08 1.93
N PRO A 83 10.20 6.60 1.88
CA PRO A 83 10.41 7.97 1.42
C PRO A 83 10.01 8.17 -0.05
N ALA A 84 9.58 9.37 -0.38
CA ALA A 84 9.29 9.72 -1.77
C ALA A 84 10.52 9.51 -2.67
N GLY A 85 10.29 9.03 -3.87
CA GLY A 85 11.35 8.82 -4.87
C GLY A 85 12.10 7.50 -4.72
N THR A 86 11.79 6.67 -3.73
CA THR A 86 12.48 5.40 -3.53
C THR A 86 11.82 4.26 -4.31
N GLN A 87 12.59 3.24 -4.63
CA GLN A 87 12.06 1.99 -5.15
C GLN A 87 11.52 1.17 -3.99
N PHE A 88 10.28 0.68 -4.14
CA PHE A 88 9.57 -0.01 -3.07
C PHE A 88 8.89 -1.27 -3.59
N GLY A 89 8.86 -2.30 -2.76
CA GLY A 89 8.09 -3.50 -3.00
C GLY A 89 7.80 -4.20 -1.69
N VAL A 90 6.69 -4.93 -1.66
CA VAL A 90 6.31 -5.75 -0.50
C VAL A 90 6.11 -7.18 -0.94
N ASP A 91 6.67 -8.10 -0.18
CA ASP A 91 6.51 -9.54 -0.39
C ASP A 91 5.91 -10.17 0.86
N ASN A 92 5.20 -11.26 0.65
CA ASN A 92 4.77 -12.11 1.76
C ASN A 92 5.22 -13.54 1.47
N PRO A 93 6.42 -13.93 1.94
CA PRO A 93 6.92 -15.29 1.72
C PRO A 93 6.29 -16.33 2.65
N ALA A 94 5.56 -15.90 3.69
CA ALA A 94 4.89 -16.81 4.61
C ALA A 94 3.62 -17.40 3.99
N ALA A 95 3.08 -18.46 4.61
CA ALA A 95 1.85 -19.09 4.17
C ALA A 95 0.61 -18.27 4.53
N ALA A 96 0.62 -17.59 5.67
CA ALA A 96 -0.52 -16.80 6.14
C ALA A 96 -0.57 -15.44 5.44
N PRO A 97 -1.78 -14.89 5.19
CA PRO A 97 -1.90 -13.54 4.64
C PRO A 97 -1.39 -12.49 5.62
N ALA A 98 -1.00 -11.35 5.08
CA ALA A 98 -0.58 -10.19 5.86
C ALA A 98 -1.45 -9.00 5.54
N THR A 99 -1.71 -8.15 6.53
CA THR A 99 -2.51 -6.94 6.35
C THR A 99 -1.79 -5.74 6.92
N ALA A 100 -1.99 -4.59 6.29
CA ALA A 100 -1.44 -3.32 6.76
C ALA A 100 -2.41 -2.18 6.44
N TRP A 101 -2.32 -1.13 7.22
CA TRP A 101 -2.98 0.13 6.94
C TRP A 101 -1.97 1.06 6.30
N VAL A 102 -2.31 1.63 5.15
CA VAL A 102 -1.40 2.45 4.34
C VAL A 102 -1.94 3.86 4.23
N THR A 103 -1.04 4.82 4.40
CA THR A 103 -1.37 6.24 4.27
C THR A 103 -0.34 6.93 3.38
N THR A 104 -0.82 7.75 2.47
CA THR A 104 0.01 8.61 1.62
C THR A 104 -0.75 9.90 1.32
N SER A 105 -0.13 10.82 0.58
CA SER A 105 -0.79 12.05 0.20
C SER A 105 -1.50 11.91 -1.14
N VAL A 106 -2.55 12.72 -1.33
CA VAL A 106 -3.27 12.83 -2.61
C VAL A 106 -2.28 13.20 -3.73
N GLY A 107 -2.45 12.57 -4.89
CA GLY A 107 -1.54 12.74 -6.03
C GLY A 107 -0.44 11.69 -6.12
N PHE A 108 -0.50 10.67 -5.27
CA PHE A 108 0.44 9.57 -5.30
C PHE A 108 0.43 8.85 -6.65
N ARG A 109 1.62 8.50 -7.14
CA ARG A 109 1.82 7.71 -8.36
C ARG A 109 2.88 6.65 -8.13
N GLY A 110 2.69 5.50 -8.77
CA GLY A 110 3.71 4.47 -8.86
C GLY A 110 4.38 4.51 -10.23
N ILE A 111 5.70 4.38 -10.25
CA ILE A 111 6.47 4.34 -11.49
C ILE A 111 6.98 2.91 -11.65
N LEU A 112 6.55 2.26 -12.73
CA LEU A 112 6.87 0.86 -13.02
C LEU A 112 8.27 0.71 -13.60
N PRO A 113 8.84 -0.53 -13.63
CA PRO A 113 10.19 -0.75 -14.14
C PRO A 113 10.40 -0.30 -15.59
N ASP A 114 9.35 -0.27 -16.41
CA ASP A 114 9.44 0.17 -17.81
C ASP A 114 9.39 1.71 -17.96
N GLY A 115 9.31 2.44 -16.83
CA GLY A 115 9.23 3.90 -16.83
C GLY A 115 7.82 4.46 -16.94
N SER A 116 6.81 3.63 -17.19
CA SER A 116 5.41 4.07 -17.15
C SER A 116 4.98 4.32 -15.72
N TRP A 117 3.93 5.12 -15.54
CA TRP A 117 3.40 5.41 -14.21
C TRP A 117 1.90 5.13 -14.16
N ILE A 118 1.43 4.85 -12.96
CA ILE A 118 0.01 4.65 -12.70
C ILE A 118 -0.42 5.55 -11.54
N ALA A 119 -1.68 6.02 -11.63
CA ALA A 119 -2.38 6.59 -10.48
C ALA A 119 -3.24 5.46 -9.91
N PRO A 120 -2.86 4.86 -8.78
CA PRO A 120 -3.59 3.68 -8.30
C PRO A 120 -5.06 4.02 -8.05
N PRO A 121 -6.00 3.16 -8.50
CA PRO A 121 -7.43 3.45 -8.32
C PRO A 121 -7.84 3.66 -6.86
N TRP A 122 -7.18 3.00 -5.93
CA TRP A 122 -7.50 3.14 -4.51
C TRP A 122 -7.03 4.47 -3.90
N THR A 123 -6.34 5.29 -4.67
CA THR A 123 -5.91 6.64 -4.25
C THR A 123 -6.72 7.76 -4.91
N GLN A 124 -7.72 7.44 -5.72
CA GLN A 124 -8.52 8.43 -6.47
C GLN A 124 -9.81 8.86 -5.74
#